data_72bdcfcafc888a49430e7e3acf898813
#
_entry.id   72bdcfcafc888a49430e7e3acf898813
#
_cell.length_a   1.000
_cell.length_b   1.000
_cell.length_c   1.000
_cell.angle_alpha   90.00
_cell.angle_beta   90.00
_cell.angle_gamma   90.00
#
_symmetry.space_group_name_H-M   'P 1'
#
loop_
_entity.id
_entity.type
_entity.pdbx_description
1 polymer ?
#
loop_
_entity_poly.entity_id
_entity_poly.type
_entity_poly.pdbx_seq_one_letter_code
_entity_poly.pdbx_strand_id
1 'polypeptide(L)'
;MIRILLYIVLASVAAAQTPTPPKTKQANDYVATLAAPLKPTRQLVYKKVADRELQLHVFQPEGWKASDKRACYVTIHGGGWTGMGPERMYPFADHYAKLGLMSFSVQYRLASAKTNTTVFDCVKDVRSALRYIRIHASELGIDPDKIIVSGGSAGGHLAAATAMFDTVNEEGEDTKISTTPSALILLFPVIDTSKEGYGNARIGERWKELSPAHNVRAGLPPTITFHGTGDITTPFKGAQIFHDAMLKAGNRSELVVNEGGAHGYLMRTKPLFDECLMKSDAFLKSLSLLP
;
A
#
# COMPACT_ATOMS: atom_id res chain seq x y z
N MET A 1 71.81 38.64 19.62
CA MET A 1 70.53 38.00 20.01
C MET A 1 69.43 38.54 19.09
N ILE A 2 69.07 37.81 18.05
CA ILE A 2 68.08 38.23 17.06
C ILE A 2 66.77 37.49 17.42
N ARG A 3 65.71 38.23 17.76
CA ARG A 3 64.37 37.71 17.99
C ARG A 3 63.63 37.62 16.67
N ILE A 4 63.33 36.40 16.23
CA ILE A 4 62.45 36.14 15.08
C ILE A 4 61.01 36.13 15.60
N LEU A 5 60.18 37.08 15.10
CA LEU A 5 58.72 37.09 15.30
C LEU A 5 58.07 36.21 14.25
N LEU A 6 57.41 35.15 14.73
CA LEU A 6 56.64 34.27 13.88
C LEU A 6 55.20 34.82 13.78
N TYR A 7 54.79 35.28 12.59
CA TYR A 7 53.41 35.65 12.31
C TYR A 7 52.62 34.41 11.93
N ILE A 8 51.66 34.02 12.76
CA ILE A 8 50.70 32.98 12.42
C ILE A 8 49.53 33.67 11.68
N VAL A 9 49.38 33.39 10.38
CA VAL A 9 48.23 33.81 9.60
C VAL A 9 47.14 32.73 9.78
N LEU A 10 46.10 33.08 10.51
CA LEU A 10 44.87 32.28 10.59
C LEU A 10 44.04 32.51 9.33
N ALA A 11 44.03 31.55 8.42
CA ALA A 11 43.09 31.53 7.30
C ALA A 11 41.73 31.01 7.77
N SER A 12 40.75 31.90 7.81
CA SER A 12 39.36 31.53 8.04
C SER A 12 38.79 30.86 6.78
N VAL A 13 38.54 29.56 6.87
CA VAL A 13 37.78 28.82 5.84
C VAL A 13 36.31 29.14 6.02
N ALA A 14 35.77 29.97 5.16
CA ALA A 14 34.33 30.18 5.07
C ALA A 14 33.68 28.91 4.53
N ALA A 15 32.88 28.25 5.35
CA ALA A 15 32.04 27.12 4.93
C ALA A 15 31.03 27.61 3.89
N ALA A 16 31.18 27.19 2.66
CA ALA A 16 30.19 27.42 1.61
C ALA A 16 28.89 26.75 2.00
N GLN A 17 27.84 27.54 2.25
CA GLN A 17 26.49 27.05 2.45
C GLN A 17 26.00 26.45 1.12
N THR A 18 25.75 25.13 1.10
CA THR A 18 25.06 24.46 -0.01
C THR A 18 23.68 25.08 -0.18
N PRO A 19 23.31 25.52 -1.39
CA PRO A 19 21.99 26.10 -1.62
C PRO A 19 20.90 25.06 -1.33
N THR A 20 19.96 25.43 -0.47
CA THR A 20 18.74 24.66 -0.22
C THR A 20 18.00 24.50 -1.55
N PRO A 21 17.65 23.27 -1.99
CA PRO A 21 16.92 23.11 -3.23
C PRO A 21 15.58 23.87 -3.16
N PRO A 22 15.13 24.50 -4.26
CA PRO A 22 13.91 25.25 -4.27
C PRO A 22 12.75 24.34 -3.85
N LYS A 23 11.87 24.84 -2.95
CA LYS A 23 10.61 24.18 -2.61
C LYS A 23 9.83 24.00 -3.92
N THR A 24 9.86 22.80 -4.48
CA THR A 24 9.04 22.44 -5.64
C THR A 24 7.58 22.76 -5.27
N LYS A 25 6.89 23.54 -6.13
CA LYS A 25 5.44 23.75 -6.06
C LYS A 25 4.84 22.38 -5.80
N GLN A 26 4.01 22.30 -4.75
CA GLN A 26 3.29 21.07 -4.37
C GLN A 26 2.64 20.52 -5.64
N ALA A 27 3.14 19.40 -6.15
CA ALA A 27 2.61 18.80 -7.37
C ALA A 27 1.13 18.54 -7.14
N ASN A 28 0.27 18.95 -8.08
CA ASN A 28 -1.16 18.74 -8.04
C ASN A 28 -1.42 17.26 -7.69
N ASP A 29 -2.12 17.04 -6.58
CA ASP A 29 -2.54 15.70 -6.18
C ASP A 29 -3.93 15.44 -6.80
N TYR A 30 -3.93 14.94 -8.03
CA TYR A 30 -5.16 14.68 -8.78
C TYR A 30 -6.09 13.73 -8.04
N VAL A 31 -5.55 12.66 -7.46
CA VAL A 31 -6.36 11.67 -6.71
C VAL A 31 -6.99 12.28 -5.46
N ALA A 32 -6.32 13.22 -4.79
CA ALA A 32 -6.93 13.94 -3.66
C ALA A 32 -8.10 14.81 -4.12
N THR A 33 -8.02 15.43 -5.30
CA THR A 33 -9.16 16.22 -5.85
C THR A 33 -10.35 15.33 -6.20
N LEU A 34 -10.11 14.11 -6.69
CA LEU A 34 -11.16 13.13 -6.95
C LEU A 34 -11.77 12.58 -5.66
N ALA A 35 -10.95 12.39 -4.61
CA ALA A 35 -11.40 11.83 -3.34
C ALA A 35 -12.33 12.79 -2.57
N ALA A 36 -12.10 14.10 -2.66
CA ALA A 36 -12.77 15.11 -1.86
C ALA A 36 -14.32 15.06 -1.91
N PRO A 37 -14.99 14.89 -3.06
CA PRO A 37 -16.44 14.78 -3.14
C PRO A 37 -16.98 13.38 -2.82
N LEU A 38 -16.14 12.35 -2.83
CA LEU A 38 -16.59 10.97 -2.67
C LEU A 38 -16.94 10.65 -1.22
N LYS A 39 -18.01 9.87 -1.08
CA LYS A 39 -18.45 9.37 0.23
C LYS A 39 -18.74 7.87 0.10
N PRO A 40 -18.37 7.05 1.09
CA PRO A 40 -18.75 5.65 1.11
C PRO A 40 -20.28 5.54 1.27
N THR A 41 -20.84 4.49 0.71
CA THR A 41 -22.29 4.17 0.85
C THR A 41 -22.64 3.90 2.30
N ARG A 42 -21.74 3.23 3.02
CA ARG A 42 -21.83 2.93 4.46
C ARG A 42 -20.47 2.61 5.03
N GLN A 43 -20.39 2.48 6.36
CA GLN A 43 -19.21 2.04 7.08
C GLN A 43 -19.56 0.81 7.91
N LEU A 44 -18.67 -0.18 7.97
CA LEU A 44 -18.82 -1.41 8.73
C LEU A 44 -17.66 -1.54 9.70
N VAL A 45 -17.96 -1.74 10.98
CA VAL A 45 -16.94 -2.03 11.99
C VAL A 45 -16.50 -3.47 11.82
N TYR A 46 -15.24 -3.67 11.42
CA TYR A 46 -14.66 -5.00 11.24
C TYR A 46 -13.85 -5.47 12.44
N LYS A 47 -13.41 -4.53 13.28
CA LYS A 47 -12.57 -4.84 14.43
C LYS A 47 -12.73 -3.77 15.52
N LYS A 48 -12.72 -4.21 16.78
CA LYS A 48 -12.62 -3.33 17.95
C LYS A 48 -11.29 -3.59 18.65
N VAL A 49 -10.54 -2.52 18.92
CA VAL A 49 -9.26 -2.58 19.65
C VAL A 49 -9.30 -1.53 20.74
N ALA A 50 -9.38 -1.96 21.99
CA ALA A 50 -9.71 -1.10 23.12
C ALA A 50 -10.95 -0.26 22.81
N ASP A 51 -10.87 1.08 22.93
CA ASP A 51 -11.98 2.00 22.69
C ASP A 51 -12.11 2.43 21.20
N ARG A 52 -11.33 1.83 20.29
CA ARG A 52 -11.34 2.18 18.87
C ARG A 52 -12.08 1.13 18.05
N GLU A 53 -12.96 1.62 17.19
CA GLU A 53 -13.57 0.83 16.13
C GLU A 53 -12.83 1.10 14.82
N LEU A 54 -12.38 0.02 14.18
CA LEU A 54 -11.76 0.07 12.86
C LEU A 54 -12.80 -0.29 11.80
N GLN A 55 -12.87 0.50 10.74
CA GLN A 55 -13.98 0.46 9.78
C GLN A 55 -13.53 0.09 8.38
N LEU A 56 -14.43 -0.57 7.66
CA LEU A 56 -14.44 -0.69 6.21
C LEU A 56 -15.36 0.40 5.65
N HIS A 57 -14.83 1.27 4.81
CA HIS A 57 -15.60 2.26 4.07
C HIS A 57 -16.08 1.62 2.77
N VAL A 58 -17.39 1.39 2.66
CA VAL A 58 -18.02 0.59 1.60
C VAL A 58 -18.41 1.46 0.42
N PHE A 59 -18.05 1.04 -0.78
CA PHE A 59 -18.56 1.55 -2.05
C PHE A 59 -19.34 0.43 -2.72
N GLN A 60 -20.65 0.53 -2.62
CA GLN A 60 -21.57 -0.50 -3.10
C GLN A 60 -21.88 -0.27 -4.57
N PRO A 61 -21.79 -1.31 -5.44
CA PRO A 61 -22.12 -1.17 -6.84
C PRO A 61 -23.62 -0.97 -7.05
N GLU A 62 -23.97 -0.32 -8.16
CA GLU A 62 -25.37 -0.17 -8.55
C GLU A 62 -26.05 -1.53 -8.74
N GLY A 63 -27.33 -1.63 -8.36
CA GLY A 63 -28.11 -2.87 -8.47
C GLY A 63 -27.65 -4.00 -7.57
N TRP A 64 -26.81 -3.73 -6.56
CA TRP A 64 -26.37 -4.74 -5.62
C TRP A 64 -27.51 -5.41 -4.85
N LYS A 65 -27.37 -6.71 -4.64
CA LYS A 65 -28.24 -7.54 -3.78
C LYS A 65 -27.39 -8.46 -2.91
N ALA A 66 -27.84 -8.78 -1.71
CA ALA A 66 -27.15 -9.73 -0.83
C ALA A 66 -27.00 -11.13 -1.44
N SER A 67 -27.90 -11.51 -2.37
CA SER A 67 -27.83 -12.78 -3.10
C SER A 67 -26.77 -12.82 -4.22
N ASP A 68 -26.09 -11.69 -4.50
CA ASP A 68 -25.06 -11.64 -5.53
C ASP A 68 -23.82 -12.45 -5.09
N LYS A 69 -22.97 -12.77 -6.08
CA LYS A 69 -21.63 -13.33 -5.91
C LYS A 69 -20.62 -12.50 -6.69
N ARG A 70 -20.53 -11.22 -6.36
CA ARG A 70 -19.67 -10.28 -7.05
C ARG A 70 -18.21 -10.46 -6.65
N ALA A 71 -17.27 -10.12 -7.53
CA ALA A 71 -15.91 -9.92 -7.11
C ALA A 71 -15.82 -8.75 -6.11
N CYS A 72 -14.81 -8.79 -5.26
CA CYS A 72 -14.58 -7.80 -4.21
C CYS A 72 -13.25 -7.09 -4.43
N TYR A 73 -13.25 -5.77 -4.32
CA TYR A 73 -12.05 -4.96 -4.35
C TYR A 73 -11.80 -4.29 -3.01
N VAL A 74 -10.63 -4.51 -2.44
CA VAL A 74 -10.21 -3.96 -1.15
C VAL A 74 -8.99 -3.09 -1.37
N THR A 75 -9.03 -1.82 -0.93
CA THR A 75 -7.90 -0.92 -1.08
C THR A 75 -7.43 -0.36 0.25
N ILE A 76 -6.12 -0.14 0.38
CA ILE A 76 -5.44 0.21 1.62
C ILE A 76 -4.59 1.46 1.39
N HIS A 77 -4.79 2.48 2.25
CA HIS A 77 -4.09 3.75 2.12
C HIS A 77 -2.63 3.68 2.57
N GLY A 78 -1.81 4.59 2.02
CA GLY A 78 -0.41 4.76 2.40
C GLY A 78 -0.23 5.63 3.65
N GLY A 79 0.81 6.48 3.63
CA GLY A 79 1.13 7.41 4.73
C GLY A 79 2.18 6.87 5.70
N GLY A 80 3.08 6.00 5.25
CA GLY A 80 4.20 5.46 6.05
C GLY A 80 3.76 4.73 7.31
N TRP A 81 2.56 4.16 7.30
CA TRP A 81 1.84 3.54 8.44
C TRP A 81 1.49 4.50 9.59
N THR A 82 1.81 5.80 9.49
CA THR A 82 1.66 6.76 10.59
C THR A 82 0.71 7.91 10.29
N GLY A 83 0.17 7.96 9.09
CA GLY A 83 -0.71 9.06 8.67
C GLY A 83 -1.64 8.65 7.54
N MET A 84 -2.40 9.62 7.04
CA MET A 84 -3.47 9.47 6.07
C MET A 84 -4.67 8.68 6.61
N GLY A 85 -5.67 8.46 5.78
CA GLY A 85 -6.87 7.73 6.08
C GLY A 85 -7.44 7.03 4.85
N PRO A 86 -8.50 6.24 5.02
CA PRO A 86 -9.11 5.45 3.95
C PRO A 86 -9.64 6.31 2.79
N GLU A 87 -10.01 7.57 3.04
CA GLU A 87 -10.50 8.50 2.02
C GLU A 87 -9.50 8.71 0.88
N ARG A 88 -8.20 8.51 1.15
CA ARG A 88 -7.15 8.61 0.14
C ARG A 88 -7.33 7.65 -1.02
N MET A 89 -7.97 6.51 -0.78
CA MET A 89 -8.15 5.46 -1.77
C MET A 89 -9.59 5.37 -2.32
N TYR A 90 -10.47 6.31 -1.97
CA TYR A 90 -11.83 6.34 -2.46
C TYR A 90 -11.96 6.34 -3.99
N PRO A 91 -11.12 7.08 -4.77
CA PRO A 91 -11.23 7.05 -6.22
C PRO A 91 -11.02 5.67 -6.85
N PHE A 92 -10.17 4.84 -6.23
CA PHE A 92 -10.00 3.45 -6.66
C PHE A 92 -11.19 2.57 -6.27
N ALA A 93 -11.70 2.72 -5.03
CA ALA A 93 -12.87 1.97 -4.58
C ALA A 93 -14.12 2.34 -5.40
N ASP A 94 -14.33 3.61 -5.70
CA ASP A 94 -15.42 4.12 -6.52
C ASP A 94 -15.35 3.61 -7.98
N HIS A 95 -14.13 3.58 -8.57
CA HIS A 95 -13.91 3.03 -9.91
C HIS A 95 -14.38 1.58 -9.99
N TYR A 96 -13.93 0.72 -9.08
CA TYR A 96 -14.31 -0.70 -9.11
C TYR A 96 -15.76 -0.94 -8.71
N ALA A 97 -16.35 -0.10 -7.85
CA ALA A 97 -17.78 -0.14 -7.57
C ALA A 97 -18.61 0.18 -8.83
N LYS A 98 -18.22 1.17 -9.62
CA LYS A 98 -18.84 1.50 -10.92
C LYS A 98 -18.70 0.37 -11.95
N LEU A 99 -17.65 -0.45 -11.83
CA LEU A 99 -17.47 -1.66 -12.65
C LEU A 99 -18.21 -2.90 -12.08
N GLY A 100 -19.02 -2.71 -11.04
CA GLY A 100 -19.88 -3.75 -10.49
C GLY A 100 -19.31 -4.58 -9.35
N LEU A 101 -18.11 -4.26 -8.83
CA LEU A 101 -17.49 -4.94 -7.70
C LEU A 101 -17.96 -4.33 -6.37
N MET A 102 -18.14 -5.16 -5.35
CA MET A 102 -18.23 -4.65 -3.98
C MET A 102 -16.85 -4.13 -3.54
N SER A 103 -16.77 -2.84 -3.23
CA SER A 103 -15.46 -2.21 -2.98
C SER A 103 -15.34 -1.66 -1.56
N PHE A 104 -14.14 -1.79 -0.98
CA PHE A 104 -13.84 -1.37 0.38
C PHE A 104 -12.56 -0.55 0.43
N SER A 105 -12.57 0.53 1.21
CA SER A 105 -11.35 1.20 1.66
C SER A 105 -11.15 0.95 3.15
N VAL A 106 -9.99 0.41 3.52
CA VAL A 106 -9.71 -0.10 4.87
C VAL A 106 -9.14 1.00 5.76
N GLN A 107 -9.74 1.20 6.92
CA GLN A 107 -9.13 1.91 8.03
C GLN A 107 -8.32 0.93 8.88
N TYR A 108 -7.09 1.26 9.23
CA TYR A 108 -6.23 0.47 10.10
C TYR A 108 -5.58 1.35 11.18
N ARG A 109 -5.09 0.76 12.27
CA ARG A 109 -4.34 1.50 13.31
C ARG A 109 -3.09 2.13 12.71
N LEU A 110 -2.81 3.38 13.04
CA LEU A 110 -1.58 4.04 12.65
C LEU A 110 -0.48 3.77 13.68
N ALA A 111 0.69 3.38 13.20
CA ALA A 111 1.85 3.13 14.04
C ALA A 111 2.27 4.39 14.79
N SER A 112 2.39 4.30 16.12
CA SER A 112 2.68 5.45 16.98
C SER A 112 3.28 4.99 18.31
N ALA A 113 4.39 5.58 18.72
CA ALA A 113 4.96 5.35 20.04
C ALA A 113 4.02 5.79 21.16
N LYS A 114 3.18 6.81 20.93
CA LYS A 114 2.21 7.31 21.93
C LYS A 114 1.14 6.28 22.29
N THR A 115 0.75 5.45 21.34
CA THR A 115 -0.26 4.40 21.50
C THR A 115 0.33 3.00 21.55
N ASN A 116 1.65 2.88 21.53
CA ASN A 116 2.39 1.61 21.43
C ASN A 116 1.91 0.76 20.24
N THR A 117 1.46 1.40 19.16
CA THR A 117 1.03 0.72 17.93
C THR A 117 2.22 0.58 17.00
N THR A 118 2.46 -0.62 16.52
CA THR A 118 3.57 -0.97 15.64
C THR A 118 3.11 -1.22 14.21
N VAL A 119 4.05 -1.39 13.26
CA VAL A 119 3.73 -1.83 11.89
C VAL A 119 3.13 -3.23 11.87
N PHE A 120 3.49 -4.10 12.83
CA PHE A 120 2.86 -5.41 13.00
C PHE A 120 1.37 -5.29 13.29
N ASP A 121 0.96 -4.31 14.09
CA ASP A 121 -0.46 -4.07 14.37
C ASP A 121 -1.21 -3.59 13.13
N CYS A 122 -0.57 -2.76 12.28
CA CYS A 122 -1.15 -2.38 10.99
C CYS A 122 -1.39 -3.61 10.10
N VAL A 123 -0.43 -4.55 10.06
CA VAL A 123 -0.56 -5.82 9.33
C VAL A 123 -1.69 -6.68 9.89
N LYS A 124 -1.76 -6.85 11.22
CA LYS A 124 -2.85 -7.58 11.87
C LYS A 124 -4.21 -7.02 11.48
N ASP A 125 -4.36 -5.69 11.48
CA ASP A 125 -5.64 -5.05 11.18
C ASP A 125 -6.12 -5.33 9.75
N VAL A 126 -5.26 -5.20 8.75
CA VAL A 126 -5.69 -5.47 7.37
C VAL A 126 -5.97 -6.96 7.14
N ARG A 127 -5.28 -7.85 7.83
CA ARG A 127 -5.57 -9.28 7.80
C ARG A 127 -6.91 -9.58 8.47
N SER A 128 -7.22 -8.95 9.61
CA SER A 128 -8.54 -9.00 10.26
C SER A 128 -9.64 -8.51 9.33
N ALA A 129 -9.40 -7.41 8.58
CA ALA A 129 -10.36 -6.89 7.61
C ALA A 129 -10.68 -7.90 6.51
N LEU A 130 -9.68 -8.62 5.98
CA LEU A 130 -9.90 -9.67 4.97
C LEU A 130 -10.67 -10.86 5.53
N ARG A 131 -10.39 -11.29 6.77
CA ARG A 131 -11.18 -12.34 7.42
C ARG A 131 -12.62 -11.91 7.63
N TYR A 132 -12.84 -10.68 8.13
CA TYR A 132 -14.19 -10.13 8.27
C TYR A 132 -14.97 -10.17 6.95
N ILE A 133 -14.36 -9.70 5.85
CA ILE A 133 -14.97 -9.71 4.52
C ILE A 133 -15.34 -11.14 4.10
N ARG A 134 -14.50 -12.14 4.34
CA ARG A 134 -14.78 -13.55 4.01
C ARG A 134 -15.87 -14.15 4.87
N ILE A 135 -15.87 -13.87 6.16
CA ILE A 135 -16.90 -14.36 7.08
C ILE A 135 -18.27 -13.84 6.67
N HIS A 136 -18.36 -12.57 6.28
CA HIS A 136 -19.61 -11.91 5.91
C HIS A 136 -19.87 -11.90 4.39
N ALA A 137 -19.20 -12.76 3.63
CA ALA A 137 -19.28 -12.75 2.16
C ALA A 137 -20.72 -12.86 1.64
N SER A 138 -21.55 -13.73 2.23
CA SER A 138 -22.95 -13.91 1.85
C SER A 138 -23.81 -12.68 2.15
N GLU A 139 -23.57 -11.98 3.25
CA GLU A 139 -24.29 -10.75 3.62
C GLU A 139 -23.86 -9.57 2.73
N LEU A 140 -22.60 -9.59 2.28
CA LEU A 140 -22.00 -8.58 1.43
C LEU A 140 -22.29 -8.81 -0.07
N GLY A 141 -22.90 -9.94 -0.44
CA GLY A 141 -23.18 -10.30 -1.83
C GLY A 141 -21.91 -10.50 -2.66
N ILE A 142 -20.85 -11.04 -2.07
CA ILE A 142 -19.56 -11.26 -2.71
C ILE A 142 -19.22 -12.75 -2.80
N ASP A 143 -18.37 -13.07 -3.77
CA ASP A 143 -17.69 -14.35 -3.88
C ASP A 143 -16.41 -14.30 -3.03
N PRO A 144 -16.31 -15.11 -1.94
CA PRO A 144 -15.14 -15.09 -1.07
C PRO A 144 -13.84 -15.53 -1.77
N ASP A 145 -13.94 -16.17 -2.94
CA ASP A 145 -12.80 -16.62 -3.72
C ASP A 145 -12.38 -15.59 -4.79
N LYS A 146 -13.07 -14.45 -4.90
CA LYS A 146 -12.79 -13.38 -5.85
C LYS A 146 -12.50 -12.06 -5.14
N ILE A 147 -11.51 -12.04 -4.26
CA ILE A 147 -11.08 -10.86 -3.52
C ILE A 147 -9.79 -10.33 -4.12
N ILE A 148 -9.82 -9.07 -4.55
CA ILE A 148 -8.67 -8.33 -5.06
C ILE A 148 -8.22 -7.38 -3.96
N VAL A 149 -6.91 -7.33 -3.67
CA VAL A 149 -6.38 -6.38 -2.68
C VAL A 149 -5.38 -5.44 -3.35
N SER A 150 -5.53 -4.16 -3.07
CA SER A 150 -4.71 -3.09 -3.62
C SER A 150 -4.24 -2.14 -2.52
N GLY A 151 -3.17 -1.40 -2.79
CA GLY A 151 -2.73 -0.35 -1.90
C GLY A 151 -1.55 0.45 -2.41
N GLY A 152 -1.40 1.67 -1.90
CA GLY A 152 -0.30 2.58 -2.29
C GLY A 152 0.74 2.75 -1.18
N SER A 153 2.04 2.76 -1.53
CA SER A 153 3.13 3.01 -0.57
C SER A 153 3.09 2.01 0.61
N ALA A 154 2.98 2.49 1.85
CA ALA A 154 2.75 1.65 3.03
C ALA A 154 1.46 0.80 2.91
N GLY A 155 0.42 1.28 2.21
CA GLY A 155 -0.77 0.49 1.91
C GLY A 155 -0.49 -0.65 0.93
N GLY A 156 0.43 -0.46 -0.02
CA GLY A 156 0.92 -1.53 -0.89
C GLY A 156 1.66 -2.63 -0.12
N HIS A 157 2.43 -2.25 0.89
CA HIS A 157 3.03 -3.18 1.84
C HIS A 157 1.95 -3.99 2.59
N LEU A 158 0.94 -3.29 3.12
CA LEU A 158 -0.16 -3.93 3.84
C LEU A 158 -1.01 -4.83 2.91
N ALA A 159 -1.16 -4.46 1.64
CA ALA A 159 -1.80 -5.30 0.64
C ALA A 159 -1.00 -6.60 0.42
N ALA A 160 0.32 -6.51 0.20
CA ALA A 160 1.20 -7.67 0.09
C ALA A 160 1.18 -8.54 1.37
N ALA A 161 1.10 -7.91 2.55
CA ALA A 161 1.06 -8.58 3.84
C ALA A 161 -0.13 -9.57 3.97
N THR A 162 -1.24 -9.31 3.28
CA THR A 162 -2.41 -10.20 3.31
C THR A 162 -2.11 -11.60 2.76
N ALA A 163 -1.15 -11.70 1.83
CA ALA A 163 -0.75 -12.94 1.19
C ALA A 163 0.59 -13.52 1.70
N MET A 164 1.44 -12.70 2.33
CA MET A 164 2.84 -13.07 2.54
C MET A 164 3.22 -13.30 4.01
N PHE A 165 2.52 -12.69 4.97
CA PHE A 165 2.92 -12.71 6.37
C PHE A 165 2.00 -13.60 7.21
N ASP A 166 2.03 -14.90 6.96
CA ASP A 166 1.09 -15.87 7.52
C ASP A 166 1.15 -15.99 9.06
N THR A 167 2.29 -15.65 9.65
CA THR A 167 2.52 -15.69 11.10
C THR A 167 2.07 -14.42 11.83
N VAL A 168 1.74 -13.35 11.12
CA VAL A 168 1.35 -12.07 11.72
C VAL A 168 -0.17 -11.98 11.78
N ASN A 169 -0.75 -12.45 12.86
CA ASN A 169 -2.21 -12.49 13.07
C ASN A 169 -2.59 -11.82 14.38
N GLU A 170 -3.83 -11.34 14.48
CA GLU A 170 -4.39 -10.91 15.75
C GLU A 170 -4.67 -12.12 16.63
N GLU A 171 -4.46 -11.96 17.92
CA GLU A 171 -4.71 -13.00 18.89
C GLU A 171 -6.22 -13.34 18.94
N GLY A 172 -6.54 -14.63 19.01
CA GLY A 172 -7.92 -15.11 19.08
C GLY A 172 -8.67 -15.18 17.74
N GLU A 173 -8.07 -14.75 16.63
CA GLU A 173 -8.70 -14.91 15.31
C GLU A 173 -8.54 -16.34 14.75
N ASP A 174 -9.58 -16.82 14.07
CA ASP A 174 -9.51 -18.10 13.35
C ASP A 174 -8.58 -17.97 12.11
N THR A 175 -7.36 -18.45 12.26
CA THR A 175 -6.35 -18.43 11.21
C THR A 175 -6.61 -19.39 10.05
N LYS A 176 -7.61 -20.29 10.15
CA LYS A 176 -8.07 -21.15 9.04
C LYS A 176 -8.80 -20.32 7.98
N ILE A 177 -9.35 -19.16 8.34
CA ILE A 177 -9.94 -18.22 7.39
C ILE A 177 -8.79 -17.50 6.69
N SER A 178 -8.60 -17.81 5.41
CA SER A 178 -7.50 -17.26 4.59
C SER A 178 -7.60 -15.73 4.48
N THR A 179 -6.46 -15.05 4.51
CA THR A 179 -6.34 -13.64 4.15
C THR A 179 -5.74 -13.44 2.75
N THR A 180 -5.36 -14.52 2.06
CA THR A 180 -4.74 -14.48 0.74
C THR A 180 -5.77 -14.07 -0.32
N PRO A 181 -5.55 -12.99 -1.08
CA PRO A 181 -6.45 -12.56 -2.14
C PRO A 181 -6.26 -13.37 -3.42
N SER A 182 -7.17 -13.17 -4.38
CA SER A 182 -7.09 -13.76 -5.72
C SER A 182 -6.14 -12.99 -6.64
N ALA A 183 -5.88 -11.72 -6.34
CA ALA A 183 -4.91 -10.87 -7.04
C ALA A 183 -4.45 -9.69 -6.17
N LEU A 184 -3.25 -9.19 -6.45
CA LEU A 184 -2.67 -8.01 -5.82
C LEU A 184 -2.42 -6.90 -6.85
N ILE A 185 -2.78 -5.66 -6.51
CA ILE A 185 -2.44 -4.44 -7.27
C ILE A 185 -1.62 -3.53 -6.35
N LEU A 186 -0.33 -3.45 -6.58
CA LEU A 186 0.62 -2.74 -5.72
C LEU A 186 1.06 -1.43 -6.36
N LEU A 187 0.75 -0.30 -5.70
CA LEU A 187 1.00 1.03 -6.23
C LEU A 187 2.22 1.63 -5.48
N PHE A 188 3.36 1.80 -6.19
CA PHE A 188 4.61 2.30 -5.59
C PHE A 188 4.84 1.79 -4.15
N PRO A 189 4.75 0.44 -3.94
CA PRO A 189 4.66 -0.14 -2.62
C PRO A 189 5.96 -0.01 -1.82
N VAL A 190 5.85 -0.03 -0.49
CA VAL A 190 6.97 -0.45 0.35
C VAL A 190 7.09 -1.97 0.18
N ILE A 191 8.08 -2.41 -0.56
CA ILE A 191 8.27 -3.83 -0.88
C ILE A 191 9.52 -4.40 -0.21
N ASP A 192 10.48 -3.55 0.11
CA ASP A 192 11.68 -3.86 0.86
C ASP A 192 11.73 -3.02 2.13
N THR A 193 11.80 -3.67 3.29
CA THR A 193 11.90 -3.04 4.60
C THR A 193 13.30 -3.17 5.21
N SER A 194 14.30 -3.60 4.42
CA SER A 194 15.71 -3.58 4.80
C SER A 194 16.24 -2.15 4.94
N LYS A 195 17.53 -2.01 5.26
CA LYS A 195 18.19 -0.69 5.34
C LYS A 195 18.24 0.02 3.98
N GLU A 196 18.24 -0.73 2.89
CA GLU A 196 18.22 -0.24 1.52
C GLU A 196 16.81 0.18 1.03
N GLY A 197 15.77 -0.25 1.76
CA GLY A 197 14.37 0.03 1.45
C GLY A 197 13.76 1.12 2.33
N TYR A 198 12.55 0.89 2.82
CA TYR A 198 11.81 1.87 3.62
C TYR A 198 11.30 1.27 4.94
N GLY A 199 11.38 2.04 6.00
CA GLY A 199 10.75 1.72 7.29
C GLY A 199 11.57 0.82 8.20
N ASN A 200 12.82 0.47 7.86
CA ASN A 200 13.70 -0.39 8.64
C ASN A 200 13.78 0.04 10.12
N ALA A 201 14.12 1.31 10.37
CA ALA A 201 14.24 1.84 11.73
C ALA A 201 12.92 1.83 12.53
N ARG A 202 11.76 1.87 11.84
CA ARG A 202 10.44 1.83 12.48
C ARG A 202 10.03 0.42 12.85
N ILE A 203 10.38 -0.58 12.02
CA ILE A 203 10.08 -1.99 12.27
C ILE A 203 11.11 -2.60 13.21
N GLY A 204 12.37 -2.16 13.13
CA GLY A 204 13.47 -2.63 13.98
C GLY A 204 14.05 -3.97 13.50
N GLU A 205 14.61 -4.74 14.43
CA GLU A 205 15.34 -5.99 14.15
C GLU A 205 14.49 -7.04 13.41
N ARG A 206 13.18 -7.00 13.60
CA ARG A 206 12.24 -7.93 12.96
C ARG A 206 11.83 -7.51 11.55
N TRP A 207 12.53 -6.56 10.92
CA TRP A 207 12.17 -6.01 9.61
C TRP A 207 11.97 -7.09 8.53
N LYS A 208 12.76 -8.16 8.57
CA LYS A 208 12.69 -9.23 7.58
C LYS A 208 11.35 -9.97 7.59
N GLU A 209 10.70 -10.07 8.75
CA GLU A 209 9.37 -10.68 8.87
C GLU A 209 8.29 -9.87 8.11
N LEU A 210 8.51 -8.58 7.95
CA LEU A 210 7.60 -7.65 7.26
C LEU A 210 8.16 -7.13 5.93
N SER A 211 9.08 -7.84 5.28
CA SER A 211 9.64 -7.43 3.99
C SER A 211 9.10 -8.32 2.87
N PRO A 212 8.17 -7.82 2.01
CA PRO A 212 7.63 -8.63 0.92
C PRO A 212 8.70 -9.23 0.02
N ALA A 213 9.72 -8.45 -0.36
CA ALA A 213 10.82 -8.94 -1.20
C ALA A 213 11.60 -10.11 -0.59
N HIS A 214 11.58 -10.25 0.74
CA HIS A 214 12.29 -11.32 1.46
C HIS A 214 11.38 -12.49 1.87
N ASN A 215 10.08 -12.41 1.58
CA ASN A 215 9.08 -13.42 1.90
C ASN A 215 8.39 -14.01 0.66
N VAL A 216 9.00 -13.86 -0.51
CA VAL A 216 8.49 -14.48 -1.75
C VAL A 216 8.63 -16.00 -1.67
N ARG A 217 7.56 -16.70 -2.04
CA ARG A 217 7.47 -18.16 -2.15
C ARG A 217 6.56 -18.55 -3.31
N ALA A 218 6.56 -19.81 -3.69
CA ALA A 218 5.61 -20.33 -4.67
C ALA A 218 4.16 -20.24 -4.16
N GLY A 219 3.21 -20.12 -5.08
CA GLY A 219 1.78 -20.09 -4.78
C GLY A 219 1.27 -18.74 -4.27
N LEU A 220 2.04 -17.65 -4.39
CA LEU A 220 1.54 -16.30 -4.13
C LEU A 220 0.61 -15.84 -5.25
N PRO A 221 -0.39 -14.98 -4.94
CA PRO A 221 -1.37 -14.53 -5.93
C PRO A 221 -0.72 -13.76 -7.09
N PRO A 222 -1.33 -13.81 -8.28
CA PRO A 222 -0.96 -12.93 -9.40
C PRO A 222 -0.87 -11.49 -8.93
N THR A 223 0.21 -10.80 -9.29
CA THR A 223 0.51 -9.45 -8.80
C THR A 223 0.89 -8.54 -9.95
N ILE A 224 0.28 -7.34 -10.02
CA ILE A 224 0.74 -6.23 -10.83
C ILE A 224 1.29 -5.13 -9.92
N THR A 225 2.49 -4.65 -10.21
CA THR A 225 3.18 -3.59 -9.44
C THR A 225 3.44 -2.39 -10.33
N PHE A 226 3.06 -1.21 -9.89
CA PHE A 226 3.34 0.07 -10.53
C PHE A 226 4.45 0.79 -9.77
N HIS A 227 5.58 1.11 -10.41
CA HIS A 227 6.69 1.78 -9.73
C HIS A 227 7.44 2.75 -10.63
N GLY A 228 7.89 3.85 -10.05
CA GLY A 228 8.70 4.85 -10.75
C GLY A 228 10.20 4.66 -10.50
N THR A 229 11.03 4.81 -11.55
CA THR A 229 12.49 4.65 -11.42
C THR A 229 13.16 5.78 -10.64
N GLY A 230 12.49 6.95 -10.51
CA GLY A 230 12.93 8.09 -9.70
C GLY A 230 12.39 8.09 -8.26
N ASP A 231 11.81 6.99 -7.79
CA ASP A 231 11.31 6.89 -6.43
C ASP A 231 12.45 6.74 -5.42
N ILE A 232 12.70 7.81 -4.65
CA ILE A 232 13.70 7.85 -3.58
C ILE A 232 13.13 7.51 -2.20
N THR A 233 11.81 7.38 -2.09
CA THR A 233 11.13 7.02 -0.83
C THR A 233 11.08 5.50 -0.67
N THR A 234 10.55 4.82 -1.69
CA THR A 234 10.56 3.35 -1.80
C THR A 234 11.37 3.00 -3.04
N PRO A 235 12.68 2.74 -2.92
CA PRO A 235 13.58 2.60 -4.08
C PRO A 235 13.10 1.54 -5.07
N PHE A 236 13.11 1.87 -6.37
CA PHE A 236 12.68 1.01 -7.47
C PHE A 236 13.38 -0.37 -7.46
N LYS A 237 14.64 -0.42 -7.02
CA LYS A 237 15.41 -1.65 -6.90
C LYS A 237 14.68 -2.74 -6.09
N GLY A 238 13.97 -2.34 -5.01
CA GLY A 238 13.18 -3.28 -4.22
C GLY A 238 12.04 -3.88 -5.01
N ALA A 239 11.33 -3.08 -5.83
CA ALA A 239 10.24 -3.57 -6.69
C ALA A 239 10.77 -4.52 -7.77
N GLN A 240 11.94 -4.26 -8.34
CA GLN A 240 12.58 -5.16 -9.31
C GLN A 240 12.98 -6.49 -8.68
N ILE A 241 13.66 -6.45 -7.52
CA ILE A 241 14.03 -7.68 -6.78
C ILE A 241 12.79 -8.52 -6.46
N PHE A 242 11.72 -7.87 -6.02
CA PHE A 242 10.46 -8.56 -5.73
C PHE A 242 9.86 -9.20 -6.98
N HIS A 243 9.79 -8.47 -8.09
CA HIS A 243 9.28 -8.97 -9.37
C HIS A 243 10.06 -10.20 -9.84
N ASP A 244 11.38 -10.11 -9.86
CA ASP A 244 12.28 -11.20 -10.28
C ASP A 244 12.13 -12.44 -9.37
N ALA A 245 12.01 -12.21 -8.05
CA ALA A 245 11.79 -13.30 -7.09
C ALA A 245 10.43 -13.98 -7.31
N MET A 246 9.37 -13.21 -7.59
CA MET A 246 8.03 -13.73 -7.90
C MET A 246 8.08 -14.63 -9.13
N LEU A 247 8.70 -14.19 -10.22
CA LEU A 247 8.86 -14.98 -11.45
C LEU A 247 9.70 -16.24 -11.20
N LYS A 248 10.81 -16.12 -10.48
CA LYS A 248 11.67 -17.25 -10.11
C LYS A 248 10.93 -18.29 -9.28
N ALA A 249 10.00 -17.87 -8.43
CA ALA A 249 9.16 -18.78 -7.63
C ALA A 249 7.96 -19.36 -8.41
N GLY A 250 7.83 -19.07 -9.71
CA GLY A 250 6.75 -19.56 -10.57
C GLY A 250 5.42 -18.78 -10.41
N ASN A 251 5.43 -17.62 -9.75
CA ASN A 251 4.24 -16.80 -9.61
C ASN A 251 4.09 -15.84 -10.80
N ARG A 252 2.83 -15.48 -11.14
CA ARG A 252 2.59 -14.41 -12.12
C ARG A 252 2.88 -13.05 -11.49
N SER A 253 3.78 -12.29 -12.11
CA SER A 253 4.14 -10.94 -11.69
C SER A 253 4.28 -10.03 -12.92
N GLU A 254 3.67 -8.85 -12.86
CA GLU A 254 3.80 -7.79 -13.85
C GLU A 254 4.38 -6.56 -13.17
N LEU A 255 5.40 -5.94 -13.78
CA LEU A 255 6.01 -4.69 -13.28
C LEU A 255 5.81 -3.59 -14.31
N VAL A 256 4.97 -2.62 -13.99
CA VAL A 256 4.73 -1.42 -14.80
C VAL A 256 5.69 -0.33 -14.33
N VAL A 257 6.66 -0.03 -15.17
CA VAL A 257 7.72 0.94 -14.90
C VAL A 257 7.34 2.31 -15.43
N ASN A 258 7.50 3.35 -14.62
CA ASN A 258 7.40 4.74 -15.06
C ASN A 258 8.79 5.39 -14.94
N GLU A 259 9.41 5.68 -16.07
CA GLU A 259 10.76 6.26 -16.13
C GLU A 259 10.79 7.66 -15.51
N GLY A 260 11.71 7.86 -14.56
CA GLY A 260 11.83 9.11 -13.81
C GLY A 260 10.69 9.38 -12.82
N GLY A 261 9.69 8.51 -12.74
CA GLY A 261 8.55 8.66 -11.85
C GLY A 261 8.96 8.67 -10.38
N ALA A 262 8.61 9.74 -9.66
CA ALA A 262 8.85 9.84 -8.22
C ALA A 262 7.76 9.12 -7.42
N HIS A 263 7.97 8.99 -6.10
CA HIS A 263 6.99 8.38 -5.19
C HIS A 263 5.57 8.94 -5.38
N GLY A 264 4.59 8.07 -5.55
CA GLY A 264 3.20 8.47 -5.76
C GLY A 264 2.90 9.09 -7.14
N TYR A 265 3.77 8.90 -8.14
CA TYR A 265 3.65 9.54 -9.46
C TYR A 265 2.25 9.39 -10.09
N LEU A 266 1.65 8.21 -10.01
CA LEU A 266 0.34 7.92 -10.59
C LEU A 266 -0.83 8.64 -9.90
N MET A 267 -0.61 9.21 -8.72
CA MET A 267 -1.61 10.01 -7.99
C MET A 267 -1.68 11.48 -8.44
N ARG A 268 -0.72 11.94 -9.27
CA ARG A 268 -0.47 13.36 -9.50
C ARG A 268 -1.28 13.96 -10.63
N THR A 269 -1.52 13.20 -11.70
CA THR A 269 -2.20 13.70 -12.91
C THR A 269 -3.23 12.71 -13.41
N LYS A 270 -4.26 13.23 -14.11
CA LYS A 270 -5.29 12.39 -14.72
C LYS A 270 -4.72 11.32 -15.66
N PRO A 271 -3.82 11.63 -16.64
CA PRO A 271 -3.30 10.61 -17.54
C PRO A 271 -2.60 9.45 -16.83
N LEU A 272 -1.80 9.71 -15.80
CA LEU A 272 -1.09 8.68 -15.04
C LEU A 272 -2.04 7.84 -14.18
N PHE A 273 -3.08 8.46 -13.64
CA PHE A 273 -4.12 7.75 -12.89
C PHE A 273 -4.95 6.85 -13.80
N ASP A 274 -5.39 7.38 -14.95
CA ASP A 274 -6.17 6.63 -15.95
C ASP A 274 -5.36 5.45 -16.52
N GLU A 275 -4.07 5.64 -16.80
CA GLU A 275 -3.17 4.57 -17.23
C GLU A 275 -3.06 3.46 -16.18
N CYS A 276 -2.93 3.84 -14.92
CA CYS A 276 -2.90 2.87 -13.82
C CYS A 276 -4.19 2.04 -13.76
N LEU A 277 -5.36 2.69 -13.84
CA LEU A 277 -6.65 1.99 -13.85
C LEU A 277 -6.78 1.09 -15.08
N MET A 278 -6.49 1.58 -16.27
CA MET A 278 -6.57 0.81 -17.52
C MET A 278 -5.71 -0.47 -17.48
N LYS A 279 -4.46 -0.38 -17.01
CA LYS A 279 -3.57 -1.53 -16.89
C LYS A 279 -4.03 -2.49 -15.78
N SER A 280 -4.53 -1.98 -14.67
CA SER A 280 -5.11 -2.78 -13.59
C SER A 280 -6.36 -3.53 -14.05
N ASP A 281 -7.24 -2.88 -14.80
CA ASP A 281 -8.46 -3.48 -15.35
C ASP A 281 -8.11 -4.59 -16.36
N ALA A 282 -7.14 -4.35 -17.25
CA ALA A 282 -6.66 -5.36 -18.19
C ALA A 282 -6.06 -6.58 -17.48
N PHE A 283 -5.27 -6.35 -16.42
CA PHE A 283 -4.72 -7.41 -15.58
C PHE A 283 -5.85 -8.23 -14.93
N LEU A 284 -6.84 -7.58 -14.30
CA LEU A 284 -7.96 -8.26 -13.65
C LEU A 284 -8.85 -9.03 -14.64
N LYS A 285 -9.08 -8.48 -15.84
CA LYS A 285 -9.80 -9.17 -16.93
C LYS A 285 -9.07 -10.45 -17.35
N SER A 286 -7.76 -10.41 -17.46
CA SER A 286 -6.94 -11.58 -17.80
C SER A 286 -7.01 -12.70 -16.74
N LEU A 287 -7.50 -12.40 -15.53
CA LEU A 287 -7.72 -13.32 -14.42
C LEU A 287 -9.21 -13.68 -14.24
N SER A 288 -10.10 -13.18 -15.08
CA SER A 288 -11.56 -13.33 -14.95
C SER A 288 -12.12 -12.80 -13.62
N LEU A 289 -11.45 -11.77 -13.05
CA LEU A 289 -11.85 -11.08 -11.82
C LEU A 289 -12.63 -9.78 -12.12
N LEU A 290 -12.64 -9.33 -13.36
CA LEU A 290 -13.40 -8.21 -13.88
C LEU A 290 -14.08 -8.64 -15.17
N PRO A 291 -15.36 -8.22 -15.40
CA PRO A 291 -16.09 -8.54 -16.64
C PRO A 291 -15.45 -7.94 -17.91
#